data_140b5ff7ca40d7c5dede62c556cac3b9
#
_entry.id   140b5ff7ca40d7c5dede62c556cac3b9
#
_cell.length_a   1.000
_cell.length_b   1.000
_cell.length_c   1.000
_cell.angle_alpha   90.00
_cell.angle_beta   90.00
_cell.angle_gamma   90.00
#
_symmetry.space_group_name_H-M   'P 1'
#
loop_
_entity.id
_entity.type
_entity.pdbx_description
1 polymer ?
#
loop_
_entity_poly.entity_id
_entity_poly.type
_entity_poly.pdbx_seq_one_letter_code
_entity_poly.pdbx_strand_id
1 'polypeptide(L)'
;MVRIFPPRSIACWSEKSLAGPRSWSGLAEHHMSLGATLSVDYATFFALLRGICRSLVRHGFRQVLLLNGHGGNIAALTVVVNELAVEFDAPIATTTYFVLAQPAIAKILETQGAVRHACEAETSMVLALVPELVDMSLAAEAVGPTAPELRDIAGTVAAHRWQSFKARTSHGAIGDPRTASAEKGERLLQASAEAVARLITNAEFWKLPA
;
A
#
# COMPACT_ATOMS: atom_id res chain seq x y z
N MET A 1 -1.15 -17.52 15.88
CA MET A 1 0.01 -18.21 15.23
C MET A 1 -0.03 -17.87 13.76
N VAL A 2 0.75 -16.87 13.32
CA VAL A 2 0.76 -16.40 11.92
C VAL A 2 1.47 -17.46 11.08
N ARG A 3 0.75 -18.14 10.18
CA ARG A 3 1.39 -19.01 9.18
C ARG A 3 2.13 -18.15 8.18
N ILE A 4 3.45 -18.17 8.24
CA ILE A 4 4.31 -17.62 7.20
C ILE A 4 4.20 -18.57 6.01
N PHE A 5 3.50 -18.17 4.96
CA PHE A 5 3.54 -18.90 3.70
C PHE A 5 4.95 -18.81 3.11
N PRO A 6 5.51 -19.92 2.59
CA PRO A 6 6.79 -19.88 1.92
C PRO A 6 6.73 -18.90 0.75
N PRO A 7 7.83 -18.22 0.43
CA PRO A 7 7.87 -17.32 -0.71
C PRO A 7 7.51 -18.13 -1.95
N ARG A 8 6.34 -17.87 -2.53
CA ARG A 8 6.08 -18.36 -3.88
C ARG A 8 7.16 -17.75 -4.76
N SER A 9 7.80 -18.62 -5.52
CA SER A 9 8.89 -18.35 -6.44
C SER A 9 8.82 -16.94 -7.03
N ILE A 10 9.97 -16.28 -7.06
CA ILE A 10 10.21 -15.08 -7.85
C ILE A 10 9.60 -15.30 -9.22
N ALA A 11 8.48 -14.66 -9.53
CA ALA A 11 7.87 -14.74 -10.84
C ALA A 11 8.69 -13.84 -11.77
N CYS A 12 9.53 -14.43 -12.57
CA CYS A 12 10.20 -13.73 -13.67
C CYS A 12 9.16 -13.43 -14.75
N TRP A 13 8.75 -12.17 -14.89
CA TRP A 13 7.73 -11.75 -15.87
C TRP A 13 8.29 -11.54 -17.27
N SER A 14 9.59 -11.45 -17.39
CA SER A 14 10.36 -11.47 -18.64
C SER A 14 11.85 -11.60 -18.28
N GLU A 15 12.71 -11.83 -19.26
CA GLU A 15 14.17 -11.82 -19.07
C GLU A 15 14.73 -10.52 -18.48
N LYS A 16 13.90 -9.47 -18.30
CA LYS A 16 14.30 -8.11 -17.91
C LYS A 16 13.56 -7.54 -16.71
N SER A 17 12.59 -8.24 -16.11
CA SER A 17 11.85 -7.74 -14.94
C SER A 17 11.79 -8.76 -13.80
N LEU A 18 11.97 -8.29 -12.58
CA LEU A 18 11.95 -9.07 -11.35
C LEU A 18 10.94 -8.50 -10.36
N ALA A 19 10.00 -9.32 -9.91
CA ALA A 19 9.22 -9.01 -8.72
C ALA A 19 10.05 -9.35 -7.48
N GLY A 20 10.47 -8.32 -6.76
CA GLY A 20 11.31 -8.45 -5.57
C GLY A 20 10.57 -8.93 -4.32
N PRO A 21 11.28 -9.05 -3.19
CA PRO A 21 10.71 -9.50 -1.94
C PRO A 21 9.67 -8.52 -1.41
N ARG A 22 8.69 -9.04 -0.67
CA ARG A 22 7.74 -8.22 0.08
C ARG A 22 8.31 -7.91 1.46
N SER A 23 8.35 -6.60 1.82
CA SER A 23 8.49 -6.19 3.22
C SER A 23 7.09 -6.20 3.86
N TRP A 24 6.94 -6.93 4.96
CA TRP A 24 5.69 -7.05 5.71
C TRP A 24 5.67 -6.18 6.97
N SER A 25 6.62 -5.27 7.09
CA SER A 25 6.67 -4.22 8.11
C SER A 25 6.96 -2.86 7.46
N GLY A 26 6.50 -1.80 8.10
CA GLY A 26 6.66 -0.43 7.65
C GLY A 26 6.39 0.55 8.79
N LEU A 27 6.01 1.78 8.45
CA LEU A 27 5.74 2.87 9.41
C LEU A 27 4.30 2.80 9.88
N ALA A 28 4.03 2.05 10.92
CA ALA A 28 2.70 1.75 11.44
C ALA A 28 2.47 2.18 12.89
N GLU A 29 3.24 3.15 13.41
CA GLU A 29 3.16 3.61 14.79
C GLU A 29 1.74 4.05 15.19
N HIS A 30 0.98 4.63 14.26
CA HIS A 30 -0.40 5.04 14.48
C HIS A 30 -1.37 3.89 14.78
N HIS A 31 -0.99 2.64 14.49
CA HIS A 31 -1.76 1.42 14.80
C HIS A 31 -1.35 0.72 16.10
N MET A 32 -0.19 1.05 16.69
CA MET A 32 0.38 0.33 17.84
C MET A 32 -0.59 0.20 19.01
N SER A 33 -1.44 1.20 19.23
CA SER A 33 -2.43 1.18 20.32
C SER A 33 -3.57 0.15 20.14
N LEU A 34 -3.70 -0.47 18.98
CA LEU A 34 -4.70 -1.51 18.69
C LEU A 34 -4.17 -2.93 18.91
N GLY A 35 -2.88 -3.09 19.20
CA GLY A 35 -2.23 -4.38 19.40
C GLY A 35 -1.81 -5.08 18.10
N ALA A 36 -1.00 -6.13 18.22
CA ALA A 36 -0.52 -7.03 17.15
C ALA A 36 0.16 -6.32 15.95
N THR A 37 0.47 -5.04 16.06
CA THR A 37 1.15 -4.27 15.00
C THR A 37 2.66 -4.36 15.17
N LEU A 38 3.37 -4.59 14.06
CA LEU A 38 4.82 -4.47 13.99
C LEU A 38 5.15 -3.20 13.20
N SER A 39 5.77 -2.24 13.86
CA SER A 39 6.23 -0.99 13.26
C SER A 39 7.73 -0.89 13.34
N VAL A 40 8.35 -0.28 12.32
CA VAL A 40 9.75 0.12 12.37
C VAL A 40 9.83 1.65 12.38
N ASP A 41 10.97 2.20 12.82
CA ASP A 41 11.24 3.63 12.68
C ASP A 41 11.67 3.99 11.25
N TYR A 42 11.70 5.30 10.96
CA TYR A 42 12.06 5.77 9.62
C TYR A 42 13.50 5.38 9.24
N ALA A 43 14.45 5.44 10.17
CA ALA A 43 15.85 5.10 9.88
C ALA A 43 16.01 3.64 9.47
N THR A 44 15.34 2.73 10.17
CA THR A 44 15.30 1.30 9.85
C THR A 44 14.61 1.04 8.51
N PHE A 45 13.47 1.70 8.25
CA PHE A 45 12.74 1.60 7.00
C PHE A 45 13.57 2.06 5.82
N PHE A 46 14.22 3.22 5.94
CA PHE A 46 15.13 3.76 4.93
C PHE A 46 16.32 2.84 4.68
N ALA A 47 16.99 2.38 5.74
CA ALA A 47 18.15 1.51 5.62
C ALA A 47 17.83 0.18 4.91
N LEU A 48 16.66 -0.41 5.21
CA LEU A 48 16.18 -1.63 4.54
C LEU A 48 15.99 -1.38 3.03
N LEU A 49 15.23 -0.36 2.66
CA LEU A 49 14.95 -0.03 1.25
C LEU A 49 16.22 0.34 0.50
N ARG A 50 17.13 1.09 1.12
CA ARG A 50 18.44 1.42 0.58
C ARG A 50 19.25 0.15 0.28
N GLY A 51 19.30 -0.80 1.22
CA GLY A 51 19.99 -2.08 1.04
C GLY A 51 19.45 -2.90 -0.13
N ILE A 52 18.11 -2.94 -0.28
CA ILE A 52 17.43 -3.63 -1.37
C ILE A 52 17.74 -2.93 -2.71
N CYS A 53 17.52 -1.62 -2.82
CA CYS A 53 17.77 -0.86 -4.04
C CYS A 53 19.23 -0.95 -4.48
N ARG A 54 20.17 -0.82 -3.53
CA ARG A 54 21.60 -0.99 -3.80
C ARG A 54 21.91 -2.36 -4.43
N SER A 55 21.30 -3.42 -3.91
CA SER A 55 21.50 -4.76 -4.43
C SER A 55 20.96 -4.89 -5.86
N LEU A 56 19.76 -4.36 -6.12
CA LEU A 56 19.15 -4.37 -7.45
C LEU A 56 19.99 -3.60 -8.47
N VAL A 57 20.43 -2.39 -8.14
CA VAL A 57 21.26 -1.55 -9.01
C VAL A 57 22.60 -2.24 -9.30
N ARG A 58 23.24 -2.87 -8.30
CA ARG A 58 24.48 -3.65 -8.49
C ARG A 58 24.30 -4.87 -9.41
N HIS A 59 23.10 -5.43 -9.45
CA HIS A 59 22.74 -6.50 -10.38
C HIS A 59 22.34 -6.00 -11.77
N GLY A 60 22.41 -4.69 -12.03
CA GLY A 60 22.17 -4.10 -13.36
C GLY A 60 20.70 -3.72 -13.62
N PHE A 61 19.82 -3.81 -12.61
CA PHE A 61 18.47 -3.27 -12.77
C PHE A 61 18.54 -1.74 -12.87
N ARG A 62 17.95 -1.20 -13.94
CA ARG A 62 18.01 0.23 -14.27
C ARG A 62 16.81 1.01 -13.80
N GLN A 63 15.74 0.34 -13.43
CA GLN A 63 14.47 0.93 -12.98
C GLN A 63 13.98 0.14 -11.78
N VAL A 64 13.64 0.84 -10.71
CA VAL A 64 13.15 0.21 -9.47
C VAL A 64 11.84 0.87 -9.06
N LEU A 65 10.77 0.09 -8.95
CA LEU A 65 9.48 0.53 -8.43
C LEU A 65 9.26 -0.03 -7.02
N LEU A 66 9.16 0.85 -6.04
CA LEU A 66 8.71 0.53 -4.69
C LEU A 66 7.19 0.58 -4.64
N LEU A 67 6.54 -0.58 -4.76
CA LEU A 67 5.08 -0.69 -4.69
C LEU A 67 4.62 -0.70 -3.24
N ASN A 68 3.89 0.33 -2.87
CA ASN A 68 3.38 0.52 -1.51
C ASN A 68 1.96 -0.01 -1.34
N GLY A 69 1.73 -0.70 -0.22
CA GLY A 69 0.43 -1.20 0.20
C GLY A 69 -0.14 -0.52 1.45
N HIS A 70 0.57 0.46 2.06
CA HIS A 70 0.17 1.04 3.33
C HIS A 70 0.22 2.57 3.33
N GLY A 71 -0.89 3.21 3.73
CA GLY A 71 -1.00 4.67 3.74
C GLY A 71 0.06 5.38 4.58
N GLY A 72 0.45 4.80 5.72
CA GLY A 72 1.47 5.35 6.61
C GLY A 72 2.87 5.49 6.00
N ASN A 73 3.16 4.76 4.93
CA ASN A 73 4.46 4.82 4.26
C ASN A 73 4.55 5.92 3.19
N ILE A 74 3.42 6.49 2.73
CA ILE A 74 3.38 7.36 1.52
C ILE A 74 4.36 8.52 1.61
N ALA A 75 4.29 9.30 2.69
CA ALA A 75 5.14 10.48 2.86
C ALA A 75 6.63 10.10 2.94
N ALA A 76 6.94 9.05 3.69
CA ALA A 76 8.31 8.56 3.84
C ALA A 76 8.87 8.03 2.52
N LEU A 77 8.10 7.27 1.75
CA LEU A 77 8.54 6.74 0.46
C LEU A 77 8.85 7.84 -0.55
N THR A 78 8.15 8.97 -0.51
CA THR A 78 8.48 10.13 -1.36
C THR A 78 9.88 10.65 -1.06
N VAL A 79 10.25 10.76 0.21
CA VAL A 79 11.61 11.17 0.62
C VAL A 79 12.64 10.09 0.23
N VAL A 80 12.33 8.83 0.53
CA VAL A 80 13.20 7.69 0.25
C VAL A 80 13.59 7.63 -1.23
N VAL A 81 12.61 7.71 -2.15
CA VAL A 81 12.92 7.59 -3.58
C VAL A 81 13.75 8.74 -4.10
N ASN A 82 13.54 9.97 -3.59
CA ASN A 82 14.35 11.12 -3.97
C ASN A 82 15.82 10.92 -3.56
N GLU A 83 16.07 10.50 -2.33
CA GLU A 83 17.44 10.27 -1.84
C GLU A 83 18.11 9.09 -2.56
N LEU A 84 17.40 7.98 -2.73
CA LEU A 84 17.98 6.80 -3.36
C LEU A 84 18.21 6.98 -4.87
N ALA A 85 17.34 7.73 -5.57
CA ALA A 85 17.55 8.04 -6.98
C ALA A 85 18.82 8.86 -7.18
N VAL A 86 19.08 9.85 -6.32
CA VAL A 86 20.32 10.63 -6.34
C VAL A 86 21.53 9.78 -5.94
N GLU A 87 21.43 8.98 -4.86
CA GLU A 87 22.55 8.15 -4.38
C GLU A 87 23.01 7.14 -5.43
N PHE A 88 22.07 6.53 -6.16
CA PHE A 88 22.38 5.45 -7.09
C PHE A 88 22.43 5.88 -8.56
N ASP A 89 22.17 7.15 -8.86
CA ASP A 89 22.05 7.67 -10.22
C ASP A 89 21.14 6.76 -11.07
N ALA A 90 19.95 6.45 -10.55
CA ALA A 90 19.03 5.49 -11.16
C ALA A 90 17.57 5.92 -10.96
N PRO A 91 16.69 5.66 -11.94
CA PRO A 91 15.25 5.86 -11.81
C PRO A 91 14.68 4.93 -10.73
N ILE A 92 14.49 5.47 -9.53
CA ILE A 92 13.81 4.80 -8.42
C ILE A 92 12.50 5.53 -8.19
N ALA A 93 11.40 4.81 -8.26
CA ALA A 93 10.06 5.36 -8.15
C ALA A 93 9.27 4.67 -7.04
N THR A 94 8.20 5.30 -6.59
CA THR A 94 7.20 4.67 -5.72
C THR A 94 5.80 4.94 -6.22
N THR A 95 4.89 4.03 -5.94
CA THR A 95 3.46 4.23 -6.09
C THR A 95 2.71 3.47 -5.01
N THR A 96 1.55 3.98 -4.63
CA THR A 96 0.61 3.28 -3.74
C THR A 96 -0.53 2.74 -4.59
N TYR A 97 -0.76 1.42 -4.56
CA TYR A 97 -1.68 0.76 -5.48
C TYR A 97 -3.08 1.38 -5.47
N PHE A 98 -3.61 1.70 -4.29
CA PHE A 98 -4.97 2.24 -4.16
C PHE A 98 -5.08 3.72 -4.56
N VAL A 99 -3.99 4.47 -4.54
CA VAL A 99 -3.95 5.84 -5.08
C VAL A 99 -3.89 5.78 -6.60
N LEU A 100 -3.03 4.93 -7.14
CA LEU A 100 -2.86 4.76 -8.58
C LEU A 100 -4.14 4.23 -9.26
N ALA A 101 -4.80 3.26 -8.65
CA ALA A 101 -6.01 2.62 -9.17
C ALA A 101 -7.31 3.32 -8.72
N GLN A 102 -7.23 4.44 -8.01
CA GLN A 102 -8.37 5.11 -7.38
C GLN A 102 -9.59 5.31 -8.31
N PRO A 103 -9.45 5.75 -9.58
CA PRO A 103 -10.60 5.93 -10.46
C PRO A 103 -11.34 4.62 -10.80
N ALA A 104 -10.64 3.49 -10.82
CA ALA A 104 -11.23 2.17 -11.05
C ALA A 104 -11.83 1.61 -9.75
N ILE A 105 -11.13 1.78 -8.63
CA ILE A 105 -11.60 1.38 -7.29
C ILE A 105 -12.91 2.08 -6.93
N ALA A 106 -13.02 3.39 -7.18
CA ALA A 106 -14.22 4.16 -6.89
C ALA A 106 -15.49 3.66 -7.63
N LYS A 107 -15.31 2.99 -8.76
CA LYS A 107 -16.44 2.37 -9.52
C LYS A 107 -16.89 1.02 -8.98
N ILE A 108 -16.09 0.41 -8.11
CA ILE A 108 -16.36 -0.90 -7.53
C ILE A 108 -16.98 -0.76 -6.14
N LEU A 109 -16.55 0.26 -5.40
CA LEU A 109 -17.00 0.52 -4.04
C LEU A 109 -18.40 1.12 -4.01
N GLU A 110 -19.19 0.75 -3.00
CA GLU A 110 -20.56 1.20 -2.81
C GLU A 110 -20.69 2.22 -1.68
N THR A 111 -19.96 2.02 -0.59
CA THR A 111 -20.12 2.84 0.63
C THR A 111 -19.17 4.03 0.70
N GLN A 112 -18.13 4.01 -0.11
CA GLN A 112 -17.09 5.04 -0.07
C GLN A 112 -16.36 5.14 -1.41
N GLY A 113 -15.89 6.33 -1.78
CA GLY A 113 -15.23 6.57 -3.07
C GLY A 113 -13.74 6.22 -3.11
N ALA A 114 -13.13 5.77 -2.02
CA ALA A 114 -11.69 5.50 -1.94
C ALA A 114 -11.37 4.46 -0.87
N VAL A 115 -10.19 3.84 -0.97
CA VAL A 115 -9.67 2.97 0.08
C VAL A 115 -9.42 3.77 1.35
N ARG A 116 -9.86 3.23 2.46
CA ARG A 116 -9.63 3.72 3.83
C ARG A 116 -8.88 2.64 4.61
N HIS A 117 -9.20 2.48 5.90
CA HIS A 117 -8.55 1.46 6.73
C HIS A 117 -9.56 0.43 7.24
N ALA A 118 -9.31 -0.86 7.01
CA ALA A 118 -10.22 -1.96 7.33
C ALA A 118 -11.66 -1.71 6.83
N CYS A 119 -11.77 -1.07 5.68
CA CYS A 119 -13.02 -0.62 5.07
C CYS A 119 -13.55 -1.65 4.07
N GLU A 120 -14.62 -1.30 3.34
CA GLU A 120 -15.16 -2.13 2.26
C GLU A 120 -14.09 -2.70 1.32
N ALA A 121 -13.16 -1.84 0.86
CA ALA A 121 -12.14 -2.26 -0.09
C ALA A 121 -11.17 -3.28 0.50
N GLU A 122 -10.54 -2.95 1.64
CA GLU A 122 -9.54 -3.83 2.24
C GLU A 122 -10.16 -5.12 2.76
N THR A 123 -11.33 -5.05 3.39
CA THR A 123 -12.07 -6.23 3.84
C THR A 123 -12.44 -7.13 2.66
N SER A 124 -12.88 -6.55 1.53
CA SER A 124 -13.17 -7.32 0.31
C SER A 124 -11.94 -8.03 -0.24
N MET A 125 -10.79 -7.34 -0.30
CA MET A 125 -9.55 -7.97 -0.78
C MET A 125 -9.07 -9.09 0.14
N VAL A 126 -9.24 -8.95 1.47
CA VAL A 126 -8.92 -10.03 2.42
C VAL A 126 -9.88 -11.20 2.26
N LEU A 127 -11.19 -10.95 2.05
CA LEU A 127 -12.17 -12.00 1.76
C LEU A 127 -11.84 -12.78 0.47
N ALA A 128 -11.31 -12.11 -0.55
CA ALA A 128 -10.88 -12.78 -1.79
C ALA A 128 -9.63 -13.64 -1.63
N LEU A 129 -8.71 -13.23 -0.75
CA LEU A 129 -7.39 -13.86 -0.62
C LEU A 129 -7.33 -14.92 0.50
N VAL A 130 -7.94 -14.64 1.65
CA VAL A 130 -7.86 -15.44 2.88
C VAL A 130 -9.15 -15.25 3.70
N PRO A 131 -10.31 -15.72 3.20
CA PRO A 131 -11.61 -15.47 3.80
C PRO A 131 -11.72 -15.96 5.25
N GLU A 132 -10.94 -16.97 5.63
CA GLU A 132 -10.90 -17.51 6.98
C GLU A 132 -10.36 -16.54 8.04
N LEU A 133 -9.77 -15.41 7.63
CA LEU A 133 -9.30 -14.35 8.53
C LEU A 133 -10.32 -13.22 8.73
N VAL A 134 -11.49 -13.31 8.10
CA VAL A 134 -12.52 -12.26 8.17
C VAL A 134 -13.78 -12.81 8.82
N ASP A 135 -14.21 -12.19 9.90
CA ASP A 135 -15.50 -12.44 10.53
C ASP A 135 -16.49 -11.33 10.16
N MET A 136 -17.29 -11.58 9.14
CA MET A 136 -18.29 -10.64 8.66
C MET A 136 -19.47 -10.42 9.63
N SER A 137 -19.66 -11.28 10.64
CA SER A 137 -20.68 -11.06 11.66
C SER A 137 -20.42 -9.80 12.49
N LEU A 138 -19.15 -9.38 12.58
CA LEU A 138 -18.70 -8.19 13.29
C LEU A 138 -18.69 -6.92 12.41
N ALA A 139 -19.02 -7.01 11.13
CA ALA A 139 -18.90 -5.89 10.19
C ALA A 139 -19.74 -4.66 10.61
N ALA A 140 -20.92 -4.89 11.19
CA ALA A 140 -21.78 -3.80 11.65
C ALA A 140 -21.18 -3.00 12.84
N GLU A 141 -20.38 -3.66 13.68
CA GLU A 141 -19.70 -3.04 14.81
C GLU A 141 -18.41 -2.31 14.39
N ALA A 142 -17.89 -2.65 13.19
CA ALA A 142 -16.65 -2.12 12.66
C ALA A 142 -16.84 -0.90 11.73
N VAL A 143 -18.02 -0.27 11.74
CA VAL A 143 -18.26 0.97 10.98
C VAL A 143 -17.53 2.12 11.65
N GLY A 144 -16.56 2.69 10.97
CA GLY A 144 -15.72 3.77 11.45
C GLY A 144 -16.08 5.13 10.85
N PRO A 145 -15.39 6.19 11.25
CA PRO A 145 -15.63 7.52 10.72
C PRO A 145 -15.37 7.59 9.22
N THR A 146 -16.29 8.23 8.51
CA THR A 146 -16.19 8.46 7.05
C THR A 146 -15.95 9.93 6.72
N ALA A 147 -15.79 10.77 7.74
CA ALA A 147 -15.80 12.22 7.65
C ALA A 147 -14.67 12.83 6.82
N PRO A 148 -14.96 13.98 6.19
CA PRO A 148 -14.03 14.68 5.30
C PRO A 148 -12.75 15.21 5.96
N GLU A 149 -12.77 15.48 7.24
CA GLU A 149 -11.64 15.99 8.00
C GLU A 149 -10.45 15.02 8.06
N LEU A 150 -10.68 13.76 7.65
CA LEU A 150 -9.66 12.76 7.51
C LEU A 150 -9.14 12.66 6.07
N ARG A 151 -9.51 13.61 5.21
CA ARG A 151 -9.02 13.62 3.84
C ARG A 151 -7.53 13.90 3.82
N ASP A 152 -6.77 12.89 3.47
CA ASP A 152 -5.62 13.11 2.64
C ASP A 152 -6.16 13.51 1.25
N ILE A 153 -6.24 14.79 0.98
CA ILE A 153 -6.42 15.26 -0.38
C ILE A 153 -5.17 14.80 -1.10
N ALA A 154 -5.33 13.93 -2.08
CA ALA A 154 -4.23 13.36 -2.83
C ALA A 154 -3.21 14.45 -3.19
N GLY A 155 -2.06 14.41 -2.53
CA GLY A 155 -0.90 15.22 -2.86
C GLY A 155 -0.71 16.54 -2.11
N THR A 156 -1.67 17.07 -1.34
CA THR A 156 -1.45 18.30 -0.57
C THR A 156 -2.19 18.29 0.75
N VAL A 157 -1.47 17.99 1.81
CA VAL A 157 -1.95 18.20 3.17
C VAL A 157 -1.61 19.64 3.55
N ALA A 158 -2.63 20.50 3.66
CA ALA A 158 -2.43 21.89 4.07
C ALA A 158 -1.83 22.02 5.48
N ALA A 159 -2.11 21.04 6.34
CA ALA A 159 -1.50 20.90 7.66
C ALA A 159 -1.57 19.43 8.10
N HIS A 160 -0.52 18.94 8.76
CA HIS A 160 -0.48 17.61 9.31
C HIS A 160 -0.27 17.65 10.83
N ARG A 161 -1.06 16.86 11.54
CA ARG A 161 -0.87 16.58 12.96
C ARG A 161 -1.00 15.07 13.19
N TRP A 162 0.00 14.48 13.79
CA TRP A 162 -0.03 13.07 14.13
C TRP A 162 -1.20 12.73 15.06
N GLN A 163 -1.89 11.63 14.76
CA GLN A 163 -2.96 11.06 15.58
C GLN A 163 -2.88 9.53 15.52
N SER A 164 -3.02 8.90 16.70
CA SER A 164 -3.18 7.44 16.74
C SER A 164 -4.55 7.02 16.20
N PHE A 165 -4.68 5.80 15.71
CA PHE A 165 -5.99 5.27 15.30
C PHE A 165 -6.95 5.16 16.47
N LYS A 166 -6.48 4.84 17.68
CA LYS A 166 -7.31 4.82 18.87
C LYS A 166 -7.96 6.19 19.20
N ALA A 167 -7.32 7.28 18.82
CA ALA A 167 -7.91 8.62 18.97
C ALA A 167 -9.01 8.92 17.92
N ARG A 168 -9.08 8.12 16.84
CA ARG A 168 -10.00 8.31 15.71
C ARG A 168 -11.13 7.30 15.69
N THR A 169 -10.92 6.10 16.22
CA THR A 169 -11.86 4.99 16.20
C THR A 169 -11.59 4.03 17.36
N SER A 170 -12.63 3.46 17.94
CA SER A 170 -12.53 2.51 19.06
C SER A 170 -12.03 1.11 18.64
N HIS A 171 -12.30 0.72 17.40
CA HIS A 171 -12.04 -0.63 16.85
C HIS A 171 -10.99 -0.66 15.73
N GLY A 172 -10.47 0.49 15.31
CA GLY A 172 -9.41 0.59 14.30
C GLY A 172 -9.91 0.83 12.88
N ALA A 173 -11.13 0.47 12.52
CA ALA A 173 -11.63 0.68 11.18
C ALA A 173 -11.97 2.15 10.88
N ILE A 174 -11.72 2.57 9.64
CA ILE A 174 -12.13 3.87 9.09
C ILE A 174 -12.82 3.60 7.76
N GLY A 175 -14.12 3.87 7.71
CA GLY A 175 -15.00 3.51 6.59
C GLY A 175 -16.01 2.43 6.99
N ASP A 176 -16.62 1.77 6.00
CA ASP A 176 -17.73 0.86 6.22
C ASP A 176 -17.44 -0.50 5.57
N PRO A 177 -17.19 -1.57 6.32
CA PRO A 177 -16.92 -2.90 5.78
C PRO A 177 -18.18 -3.72 5.44
N ARG A 178 -19.38 -3.25 5.78
CA ARG A 178 -20.62 -4.07 5.71
C ARG A 178 -20.97 -4.61 4.34
N THR A 179 -20.60 -3.88 3.28
CA THR A 179 -20.84 -4.30 1.89
C THR A 179 -19.66 -5.02 1.25
N ALA A 180 -18.64 -5.37 2.04
CA ALA A 180 -17.48 -6.10 1.56
C ALA A 180 -17.88 -7.51 1.05
N SER A 181 -17.27 -7.94 -0.05
CA SER A 181 -17.43 -9.28 -0.60
C SER A 181 -16.18 -9.77 -1.31
N ALA A 182 -16.00 -11.08 -1.39
CA ALA A 182 -14.87 -11.68 -2.11
C ALA A 182 -14.87 -11.28 -3.60
N GLU A 183 -16.05 -11.22 -4.24
CA GLU A 183 -16.18 -10.78 -5.63
C GLU A 183 -15.64 -9.36 -5.85
N LYS A 184 -16.04 -8.42 -4.97
CA LYS A 184 -15.47 -7.06 -5.02
C LYS A 184 -13.97 -7.09 -4.80
N GLY A 185 -13.49 -7.94 -3.89
CA GLY A 185 -12.07 -8.12 -3.62
C GLY A 185 -11.28 -8.53 -4.86
N GLU A 186 -11.76 -9.51 -5.61
CA GLU A 186 -11.16 -9.94 -6.87
C GLU A 186 -11.09 -8.79 -7.89
N ARG A 187 -12.20 -8.06 -8.06
CA ARG A 187 -12.26 -6.90 -8.97
C ARG A 187 -11.32 -5.78 -8.56
N LEU A 188 -11.21 -5.51 -7.26
CA LEU A 188 -10.30 -4.51 -6.70
C LEU A 188 -8.82 -4.89 -6.92
N LEU A 189 -8.49 -6.16 -6.68
CA LEU A 189 -7.14 -6.70 -6.90
C LEU A 189 -6.78 -6.63 -8.40
N GLN A 190 -7.69 -7.03 -9.27
CA GLN A 190 -7.48 -6.98 -10.72
C GLN A 190 -7.26 -5.54 -11.21
N ALA A 191 -8.15 -4.60 -10.82
CA ALA A 191 -8.03 -3.20 -11.20
C ALA A 191 -6.71 -2.58 -10.71
N SER A 192 -6.29 -2.93 -9.50
CA SER A 192 -5.02 -2.49 -8.93
C SER A 192 -3.82 -3.06 -9.70
N ALA A 193 -3.83 -4.34 -10.00
CA ALA A 193 -2.78 -5.00 -10.77
C ALA A 193 -2.63 -4.41 -12.18
N GLU A 194 -3.75 -4.16 -12.87
CA GLU A 194 -3.75 -3.53 -14.19
C GLU A 194 -3.20 -2.10 -14.16
N ALA A 195 -3.54 -1.31 -13.13
CA ALA A 195 -3.02 0.05 -12.99
C ALA A 195 -1.50 0.03 -12.78
N VAL A 196 -1.00 -0.87 -11.93
CA VAL A 196 0.43 -1.04 -11.69
C VAL A 196 1.15 -1.54 -12.94
N ALA A 197 0.57 -2.50 -13.68
CA ALA A 197 1.14 -3.00 -14.92
C ALA A 197 1.27 -1.88 -15.97
N ARG A 198 0.25 -1.05 -16.13
CA ARG A 198 0.31 0.12 -17.03
C ARG A 198 1.42 1.10 -16.64
N LEU A 199 1.60 1.35 -15.35
CA LEU A 199 2.67 2.24 -14.86
C LEU A 199 4.05 1.66 -15.18
N ILE A 200 4.29 0.38 -14.87
CA ILE A 200 5.58 -0.28 -15.07
C ILE A 200 5.97 -0.28 -16.55
N THR A 201 4.99 -0.49 -17.44
CA THR A 201 5.23 -0.56 -18.90
C THR A 201 5.22 0.80 -19.59
N ASN A 202 4.93 1.88 -18.88
CA ASN A 202 4.92 3.23 -19.45
C ASN A 202 6.35 3.77 -19.60
N ALA A 203 6.87 3.75 -20.82
CA ALA A 203 8.22 4.22 -21.12
C ALA A 203 8.43 5.71 -20.77
N GLU A 204 7.40 6.53 -20.91
CA GLU A 204 7.51 7.98 -20.60
C GLU A 204 7.67 8.23 -19.10
N PHE A 205 7.04 7.40 -18.25
CA PHE A 205 7.20 7.48 -16.79
C PHE A 205 8.65 7.27 -16.35
N TRP A 206 9.40 6.43 -17.07
CA TRP A 206 10.78 6.07 -16.74
C TRP A 206 11.84 6.96 -17.40
N LYS A 207 11.45 7.87 -18.30
CA LYS A 207 12.39 8.82 -18.89
C LYS A 207 12.79 9.85 -17.84
N LEU A 208 14.08 9.99 -17.61
CA LEU A 208 14.58 11.17 -16.93
C LEU A 208 14.43 12.38 -17.86
N PRO A 209 14.03 13.54 -17.36
CA PRO A 209 14.10 14.76 -18.15
C PRO A 209 15.57 14.98 -18.57
N ALA A 210 15.74 15.36 -19.83
CA ALA A 210 17.05 15.66 -20.40
C ALA A 210 17.66 16.91 -19.73
#